data_1ca46ceefc1137fef0d8e4033ff351ec
#
_entry.id   1ca46ceefc1137fef0d8e4033ff351ec
#
_cell.length_a   1.000
_cell.length_b   1.000
_cell.length_c   1.000
_cell.angle_alpha   90.00
_cell.angle_beta   90.00
_cell.angle_gamma   90.00
#
_symmetry.space_group_name_H-M   'P 1'
#
loop_
_entity.id
_entity.type
_entity.pdbx_description
1 polymer ?
#
loop_
_entity_poly.entity_id
_entity_poly.type
_entity_poly.pdbx_seq_one_letter_code
_entity_poly.pdbx_strand_id
1 'polypeptide(L)'
;AEYYALEGFSMLMNSVKMIQKRINRNLKIFGVAMTMVDQRSKLSLHVCDEVQSKIPRKVFKTPIRRLAKVAEAAWTGAPTVILNKPSNSGAGAGSREYWSLTKEYHERVLEMRRQFGVTEHPRLLLEKQGREF
;
A
#
# COMPACT_ATOMS: atom_id res chain seq x y z
N ALA A 1 -11.97 0.50 3.39
CA ALA A 1 -12.44 1.87 3.11
C ALA A 1 -13.78 2.11 3.81
N GLU A 2 -13.74 2.67 4.99
CA GLU A 2 -14.90 2.96 5.84
C GLU A 2 -14.95 4.47 6.14
N TYR A 3 -16.11 5.00 6.56
CA TYR A 3 -16.31 6.43 6.79
C TYR A 3 -15.26 7.05 7.76
N TYR A 4 -15.02 6.37 8.88
CA TYR A 4 -14.03 6.84 9.87
C TYR A 4 -12.59 6.82 9.34
N ALA A 5 -12.31 6.01 8.33
CA ALA A 5 -11.00 6.03 7.69
C ALA A 5 -10.72 7.35 6.95
N LEU A 6 -11.76 8.03 6.44
CA LEU A 6 -11.62 9.32 5.78
C LEU A 6 -11.25 10.44 6.77
N GLU A 7 -11.86 10.42 7.96
CA GLU A 7 -11.51 11.34 9.03
C GLU A 7 -10.07 11.10 9.52
N GLY A 8 -9.74 9.85 9.84
CA GLY A 8 -8.38 9.45 10.23
C GLY A 8 -7.34 9.80 9.16
N PHE A 9 -7.68 9.63 7.88
CA PHE A 9 -6.83 10.04 6.78
C PHE A 9 -6.57 11.56 6.78
N SER A 10 -7.59 12.37 7.01
CA SER A 10 -7.46 13.83 7.09
C SER A 10 -6.56 14.25 8.26
N MET A 11 -6.72 13.63 9.41
CA MET A 11 -5.86 13.86 10.58
C MET A 11 -4.40 13.46 10.31
N LEU A 12 -4.18 12.30 9.67
CA LEU A 12 -2.85 11.84 9.26
C LEU A 12 -2.19 12.83 8.29
N MET A 13 -2.93 13.33 7.30
CA MET A 13 -2.42 14.31 6.35
C MET A 13 -1.98 15.62 7.03
N ASN A 14 -2.73 16.08 8.02
CA ASN A 14 -2.35 17.23 8.83
C ASN A 14 -1.07 16.97 9.65
N SER A 15 -0.95 15.78 10.24
CA SER A 15 0.25 15.37 10.97
C SER A 15 1.48 15.32 10.05
N VAL A 16 1.34 14.75 8.85
CA VAL A 16 2.42 14.74 7.85
C VAL A 16 2.85 16.15 7.47
N LYS A 17 1.91 17.05 7.21
CA LYS A 17 2.21 18.46 6.90
C LYS A 17 2.95 19.16 8.05
N MET A 18 2.55 18.87 9.29
CA MET A 18 3.22 19.44 10.47
C MET A 18 4.66 18.93 10.60
N ILE A 19 4.88 17.61 10.40
CA ILE A 19 6.22 17.02 10.40
C ILE A 19 7.08 17.62 9.28
N GLN A 20 6.53 17.74 8.07
CA GLN A 20 7.22 18.37 6.93
C GLN A 20 7.65 19.81 7.26
N LYS A 21 6.79 20.59 7.93
CA LYS A 21 7.05 21.98 8.25
C LYS A 21 8.08 22.17 9.38
N ARG A 22 8.04 21.29 10.40
CA ARG A 22 8.78 21.53 11.67
C ARG A 22 9.98 20.62 11.88
N ILE A 23 9.96 19.39 11.31
CA ILE A 23 10.91 18.34 11.67
C ILE A 23 11.70 17.86 10.44
N ASN A 24 10.99 17.46 9.37
CA ASN A 24 11.62 16.89 8.19
C ASN A 24 10.97 17.41 6.91
N ARG A 25 11.55 18.44 6.34
CA ARG A 25 11.08 19.06 5.07
C ARG A 25 11.17 18.11 3.87
N ASN A 26 12.01 17.09 3.94
CA ASN A 26 12.20 16.11 2.88
C ASN A 26 11.25 14.92 2.97
N LEU A 27 10.43 14.83 4.03
CA LEU A 27 9.41 13.80 4.15
C LEU A 27 8.44 13.89 2.98
N LYS A 28 8.23 12.79 2.28
CA LYS A 28 7.29 12.71 1.15
C LYS A 28 6.36 11.52 1.33
N ILE A 29 5.10 11.69 0.95
CA ILE A 29 4.16 10.57 0.84
C ILE A 29 4.55 9.80 -0.42
N PHE A 30 4.94 8.56 -0.24
CA PHE A 30 5.28 7.66 -1.34
C PHE A 30 4.02 7.17 -2.06
N GLY A 31 3.04 6.67 -1.30
CA GLY A 31 1.79 6.18 -1.83
C GLY A 31 0.79 5.85 -0.73
N VAL A 32 -0.45 5.66 -1.12
CA VAL A 32 -1.56 5.21 -0.27
C VAL A 32 -2.21 3.99 -0.89
N ALA A 33 -2.25 2.89 -0.17
CA ALA A 33 -2.95 1.67 -0.57
C ALA A 33 -4.34 1.65 0.07
N MET A 34 -5.36 1.48 -0.76
CA MET A 34 -6.74 1.31 -0.29
C MET A 34 -6.94 -0.15 0.11
N THR A 35 -7.30 -0.39 1.36
CA THR A 35 -7.52 -1.74 1.89
C THR A 35 -8.94 -1.92 2.38
N MET A 36 -9.37 -3.18 2.52
CA MET A 36 -10.72 -3.54 2.98
C MET A 36 -11.82 -2.89 2.13
N VAL A 37 -11.58 -2.75 0.82
CA VAL A 37 -12.54 -2.13 -0.10
C VAL A 37 -13.70 -3.10 -0.34
N ASP A 38 -14.92 -2.67 -0.06
CA ASP A 38 -16.14 -3.38 -0.42
C ASP A 38 -16.74 -2.76 -1.69
N GLN A 39 -16.57 -3.45 -2.81
CA GLN A 39 -17.07 -3.00 -4.11
C GLN A 39 -18.60 -2.92 -4.24
N ARG A 40 -19.34 -3.55 -3.31
CA ARG A 40 -20.81 -3.50 -3.25
C ARG A 40 -21.32 -2.31 -2.43
N SER A 41 -20.46 -1.71 -1.62
CA SER A 41 -20.80 -0.59 -0.76
C SER A 41 -20.55 0.73 -1.47
N LYS A 42 -21.62 1.49 -1.75
CA LYS A 42 -21.52 2.86 -2.29
C LYS A 42 -20.65 3.74 -1.39
N LEU A 43 -20.75 3.58 -0.08
CA LEU A 43 -19.94 4.31 0.88
C LEU A 43 -18.45 4.00 0.74
N SER A 44 -18.11 2.72 0.60
CA SER A 44 -16.72 2.30 0.42
C SER A 44 -16.11 2.86 -0.87
N LEU A 45 -16.87 2.87 -1.96
CA LEU A 45 -16.45 3.46 -3.23
C LEU A 45 -16.29 4.98 -3.11
N HIS A 46 -17.25 5.67 -2.48
CA HIS A 46 -17.17 7.11 -2.24
C HIS A 46 -15.91 7.49 -1.42
N VAL A 47 -15.58 6.74 -0.40
CA VAL A 47 -14.34 6.96 0.38
C VAL A 47 -13.09 6.81 -0.49
N CYS A 48 -13.07 5.82 -1.39
CA CYS A 48 -11.96 5.65 -2.34
C CYS A 48 -11.83 6.86 -3.27
N ASP A 49 -12.93 7.35 -3.83
CA ASP A 49 -12.96 8.51 -4.73
C ASP A 49 -12.51 9.78 -4.02
N GLU A 50 -12.95 10.00 -2.78
CA GLU A 50 -12.53 11.13 -1.95
C GLU A 50 -11.02 11.12 -1.68
N VAL A 51 -10.45 9.97 -1.31
CA VAL A 51 -9.00 9.86 -1.09
C VAL A 51 -8.25 10.08 -2.40
N GLN A 52 -8.73 9.52 -3.51
CA GLN A 52 -8.14 9.70 -4.83
C GLN A 52 -8.15 11.17 -5.27
N SER A 53 -9.23 11.92 -4.99
CA SER A 53 -9.33 13.33 -5.32
C SER A 53 -8.37 14.21 -4.51
N LYS A 54 -8.18 13.90 -3.23
CA LYS A 54 -7.30 14.65 -2.33
C LYS A 54 -5.82 14.47 -2.62
N ILE A 55 -5.41 13.30 -3.08
CA ILE A 55 -4.01 12.98 -3.36
C ILE A 55 -3.86 12.23 -4.70
N PRO A 56 -4.25 12.87 -5.82
CA PRO A 56 -4.15 12.26 -7.13
C PRO A 56 -2.71 11.79 -7.38
N ARG A 57 -2.53 10.69 -8.08
CA ARG A 57 -1.24 10.04 -8.37
C ARG A 57 -0.52 9.39 -7.19
N LYS A 58 -0.99 9.56 -5.95
CA LYS A 58 -0.39 8.89 -4.77
C LYS A 58 -1.12 7.62 -4.38
N VAL A 59 -2.39 7.47 -4.72
CA VAL A 59 -3.13 6.24 -4.48
C VAL A 59 -2.65 5.14 -5.43
N PHE A 60 -2.41 3.95 -4.90
CA PHE A 60 -2.12 2.78 -5.72
C PHE A 60 -3.37 2.36 -6.49
N LYS A 61 -3.17 1.90 -7.73
CA LYS A 61 -4.26 1.47 -8.61
C LYS A 61 -4.91 0.17 -8.15
N THR A 62 -4.14 -0.66 -7.46
CA THR A 62 -4.58 -1.96 -6.96
C THR A 62 -5.16 -1.83 -5.55
N PRO A 63 -6.49 -1.87 -5.36
CA PRO A 63 -7.09 -1.94 -4.04
C PRO A 63 -7.04 -3.38 -3.51
N ILE A 64 -6.95 -3.52 -2.20
CA ILE A 64 -7.14 -4.79 -1.51
C ILE A 64 -8.60 -4.87 -1.05
N ARG A 65 -9.34 -5.81 -1.59
CA ARG A 65 -10.76 -6.00 -1.23
C ARG A 65 -10.92 -6.59 0.17
N ARG A 66 -12.09 -6.35 0.74
CA ARG A 66 -12.51 -7.02 1.98
C ARG A 66 -12.85 -8.48 1.67
N LEU A 67 -11.94 -9.40 1.99
CA LEU A 67 -12.08 -10.82 1.76
C LEU A 67 -11.91 -11.59 3.06
N ALA A 68 -12.84 -12.49 3.37
CA ALA A 68 -12.79 -13.32 4.58
C ALA A 68 -11.50 -14.14 4.67
N LYS A 69 -11.02 -14.66 3.55
CA LYS A 69 -9.77 -15.44 3.49
C LYS A 69 -8.52 -14.63 3.82
N VAL A 70 -8.52 -13.33 3.60
CA VAL A 70 -7.42 -12.45 4.05
C VAL A 70 -7.46 -12.29 5.57
N ALA A 71 -8.65 -12.16 6.17
CA ALA A 71 -8.81 -12.12 7.62
C ALA A 71 -8.45 -13.47 8.27
N GLU A 72 -8.86 -14.59 7.66
CA GLU A 72 -8.50 -15.94 8.13
C GLU A 72 -6.98 -16.17 8.10
N ALA A 73 -6.28 -15.64 7.13
CA ALA A 73 -4.81 -15.72 7.06
C ALA A 73 -4.15 -15.09 8.30
N ALA A 74 -4.66 -13.97 8.79
CA ALA A 74 -4.17 -13.36 10.03
C ALA A 74 -4.35 -14.27 11.24
N TRP A 75 -5.46 -15.00 11.32
CA TRP A 75 -5.71 -15.99 12.36
C TRP A 75 -4.71 -17.15 12.34
N THR A 76 -4.34 -17.62 11.15
CA THR A 76 -3.37 -18.73 11.00
C THR A 76 -1.92 -18.32 11.22
N GLY A 77 -1.65 -17.02 11.34
CA GLY A 77 -0.29 -16.49 11.47
C GLY A 77 0.55 -16.59 10.21
N ALA A 78 -0.04 -16.94 9.06
CA ALA A 78 0.66 -17.04 7.80
C ALA A 78 0.11 -16.03 6.77
N PRO A 79 0.99 -15.38 5.95
CA PRO A 79 0.52 -14.46 4.92
C PRO A 79 -0.40 -15.12 3.90
N THR A 80 -1.44 -14.41 3.47
CA THR A 80 -2.42 -14.94 2.50
C THR A 80 -1.78 -15.38 1.19
N VAL A 81 -0.68 -14.74 0.78
CA VAL A 81 0.08 -15.08 -0.43
C VAL A 81 0.79 -16.43 -0.36
N ILE A 82 1.05 -16.93 0.85
CA ILE A 82 1.62 -18.26 1.09
C ILE A 82 0.51 -19.31 1.17
N LEU A 83 -0.58 -18.98 1.87
CA LEU A 83 -1.69 -19.92 2.08
C LEU A 83 -2.51 -20.19 0.81
N ASN A 84 -2.59 -19.23 -0.08
CA ASN A 84 -3.47 -19.30 -1.24
C ASN A 84 -2.72 -18.93 -2.53
N LYS A 85 -2.70 -19.82 -3.50
CA LYS A 85 -2.17 -19.49 -4.85
C LYS A 85 -2.99 -18.36 -5.46
N PRO A 86 -2.36 -17.39 -6.15
CA PRO A 86 -3.06 -16.31 -6.81
C PRO A 86 -4.09 -16.82 -7.82
N SER A 87 -5.33 -16.32 -7.74
CA SER A 87 -6.42 -16.65 -8.67
C SER A 87 -7.40 -15.47 -8.82
N ASN A 88 -8.36 -15.59 -9.73
CA ASN A 88 -9.35 -14.54 -9.97
C ASN A 88 -10.50 -14.54 -8.97
N SER A 89 -10.68 -15.62 -8.22
CA SER A 89 -11.81 -15.81 -7.32
C SER A 89 -11.41 -16.49 -6.01
N GLY A 90 -12.30 -16.50 -5.07
CA GLY A 90 -12.13 -17.18 -3.79
C GLY A 90 -10.93 -16.71 -2.99
N ALA A 91 -10.29 -17.64 -2.32
CA ALA A 91 -9.13 -17.37 -1.46
C ALA A 91 -7.93 -16.78 -2.20
N GLY A 92 -7.71 -17.20 -3.45
CA GLY A 92 -6.57 -16.75 -4.25
C GLY A 92 -6.72 -15.32 -4.79
N ALA A 93 -7.92 -14.73 -4.76
CA ALA A 93 -8.14 -13.35 -5.19
C ALA A 93 -7.37 -12.35 -4.32
N GLY A 94 -7.38 -12.55 -2.99
CA GLY A 94 -6.60 -11.72 -2.07
C GLY A 94 -5.09 -11.81 -2.35
N SER A 95 -4.57 -13.01 -2.55
CA SER A 95 -3.16 -13.23 -2.90
C SER A 95 -2.79 -12.51 -4.18
N ARG A 96 -3.63 -12.57 -5.21
CA ARG A 96 -3.42 -11.86 -6.47
C ARG A 96 -3.38 -10.35 -6.28
N GLU A 97 -4.27 -9.79 -5.47
CA GLU A 97 -4.30 -8.36 -5.18
C GLU A 97 -3.03 -7.89 -4.46
N TYR A 98 -2.56 -8.63 -3.46
CA TYR A 98 -1.29 -8.33 -2.79
C TYR A 98 -0.10 -8.44 -3.75
N TRP A 99 -0.05 -9.43 -4.62
CA TRP A 99 0.98 -9.54 -5.64
C TRP A 99 0.96 -8.37 -6.62
N SER A 100 -0.23 -7.96 -7.07
CA SER A 100 -0.41 -6.83 -7.99
C SER A 100 0.02 -5.52 -7.32
N LEU A 101 -0.38 -5.31 -6.05
CA LEU A 101 0.04 -4.15 -5.28
C LEU A 101 1.57 -4.13 -5.08
N THR A 102 2.18 -5.28 -4.79
CA THR A 102 3.64 -5.40 -4.63
C THR A 102 4.38 -5.05 -5.92
N LYS A 103 3.88 -5.49 -7.08
CA LYS A 103 4.46 -5.10 -8.37
C LYS A 103 4.38 -3.60 -8.60
N GLU A 104 3.21 -3.01 -8.40
CA GLU A 104 3.01 -1.55 -8.53
C GLU A 104 3.91 -0.76 -7.57
N TYR A 105 4.03 -1.22 -6.32
CA TYR A 105 4.94 -0.64 -5.34
C TYR A 105 6.40 -0.70 -5.82
N HIS A 106 6.84 -1.86 -6.31
CA HIS A 106 8.19 -2.07 -6.79
C HIS A 106 8.51 -1.16 -7.99
N GLU A 107 7.61 -1.07 -8.96
CA GLU A 107 7.75 -0.17 -10.12
C GLU A 107 7.90 1.29 -9.68
N ARG A 108 7.09 1.77 -8.74
CA ARG A 108 7.21 3.12 -8.18
C ARG A 108 8.53 3.35 -7.46
N VAL A 109 9.04 2.35 -6.73
CA VAL A 109 10.35 2.41 -6.08
C VAL A 109 11.46 2.54 -7.11
N LEU A 110 11.42 1.75 -8.18
CA LEU A 110 12.42 1.80 -9.25
C LEU A 110 12.40 3.16 -9.97
N GLU A 111 11.21 3.69 -10.25
CA GLU A 111 11.07 5.01 -10.87
C GLU A 111 11.61 6.13 -9.97
N MET A 112 11.25 6.10 -8.68
CA MET A 112 11.78 7.06 -7.71
C MET A 112 13.30 7.00 -7.62
N ARG A 113 13.91 5.81 -7.65
CA ARG A 113 15.36 5.63 -7.63
C ARG A 113 16.03 6.22 -8.85
N ARG A 114 15.47 6.00 -10.05
CA ARG A 114 15.98 6.62 -11.29
C ARG A 114 15.97 8.15 -11.19
N GLN A 115 14.92 8.74 -10.64
CA GLN A 115 14.82 10.19 -10.45
C GLN A 115 15.86 10.75 -9.48
N PHE A 116 16.27 9.97 -8.47
CA PHE A 116 17.27 10.37 -7.47
C PHE A 116 18.69 9.85 -7.76
N GLY A 117 18.92 9.22 -8.92
CA GLY A 117 20.24 8.68 -9.29
C GLY A 117 20.71 7.49 -8.43
N VAL A 118 19.81 6.85 -7.68
CA VAL A 118 20.13 5.69 -6.83
C VAL A 118 20.02 4.42 -7.67
N THR A 119 21.14 3.91 -8.14
CA THR A 119 21.19 2.74 -9.03
C THR A 119 21.25 1.40 -8.29
N GLU A 120 21.72 1.36 -7.05
CA GLU A 120 21.91 0.12 -6.31
C GLU A 120 20.65 -0.33 -5.53
N HIS A 121 20.36 -1.63 -5.59
CA HIS A 121 19.29 -2.24 -4.79
C HIS A 121 19.73 -2.29 -3.31
N PRO A 122 18.85 -2.00 -2.31
CA PRO A 122 19.22 -2.06 -0.88
C PRO A 122 19.85 -3.40 -0.47
N ARG A 123 19.41 -4.50 -1.07
CA ARG A 123 19.97 -5.84 -0.81
C ARG A 123 21.44 -5.93 -1.20
N LEU A 124 21.81 -5.35 -2.36
CA LEU A 124 23.20 -5.28 -2.82
C LEU A 124 24.08 -4.41 -1.90
N LEU A 125 23.51 -3.36 -1.32
CA LEU A 125 24.22 -2.53 -0.35
C LEU A 125 24.47 -3.27 0.96
N LEU A 126 23.51 -4.10 1.40
CA LEU A 126 23.65 -4.92 2.61
C LEU A 126 24.64 -6.08 2.42
N GLU A 127 24.62 -6.73 1.24
CA GLU A 127 25.59 -7.76 0.87
C GLU A 127 27.02 -7.21 0.82
N LYS A 128 27.21 -5.99 0.26
CA LYS A 128 28.50 -5.30 0.25
C LYS A 128 28.99 -4.91 1.65
N GLN A 129 28.09 -4.77 2.63
CA GLN A 129 28.42 -4.46 4.02
C GLN A 129 28.65 -5.73 4.88
N GLY A 130 28.61 -6.93 4.29
CA GLY A 130 28.82 -8.18 4.99
C GLY A 130 27.74 -8.52 6.03
N ARG A 131 26.56 -7.96 5.90
CA ARG A 131 25.40 -8.29 6.75
C ARG A 131 24.54 -9.30 6.01
N GLU A 132 24.69 -10.56 6.37
CA GLU A 132 23.74 -11.62 6.02
C GLU A 132 22.50 -11.50 6.92
N PHE A 133 21.32 -11.70 6.34
CA PHE A 133 20.06 -11.84 7.08
C PHE A 133 19.74 -13.31 7.31
#